data_39a872a7de46ef8077b3b1ea665ddb74
#
_entry.id   39a872a7de46ef8077b3b1ea665ddb74
#
_cell.length_a   1.000
_cell.length_b   1.000
_cell.length_c   1.000
_cell.angle_alpha   90.00
_cell.angle_beta   90.00
_cell.angle_gamma   90.00
#
_symmetry.space_group_name_H-M   'P 1'
#
loop_
_entity.id
_entity.type
_entity.pdbx_description
1 polymer ?
#
loop_
_entity_poly.entity_id
_entity_poly.type
_entity_poly.pdbx_seq_one_letter_code
_entity_poly.pdbx_strand_id
1 'polypeptide(L)'
;MCTRDRHNFGTIGPDKTPVVTLPGDPIAAYISFELLIRPMIRTMLGTATIHRPSVKAKLEKALTSSGGYRSYVRAILSEDGKSVSPLSSQDEQATLSDANCFIAVPEGETSLTAGAQVTVVILERRYL
;
A
#
# COMPACT_ATOMS: atom_id res chain seq x y z
N MET A 1 -4.91 5.83 -1.20
CA MET A 1 -6.06 4.91 -1.14
C MET A 1 -6.43 4.63 0.30
N CYS A 2 -7.70 4.61 0.60
CA CYS A 2 -8.19 4.27 1.92
C CYS A 2 -8.76 2.84 1.93
N THR A 3 -8.72 2.16 3.09
CA THR A 3 -9.21 0.78 3.21
C THR A 3 -10.72 0.63 3.04
N ARG A 4 -11.44 1.75 2.91
CA ARG A 4 -12.88 1.75 2.66
C ARG A 4 -13.25 1.48 1.19
N ASP A 5 -12.29 1.53 0.27
CA ASP A 5 -12.57 1.27 -1.14
C ASP A 5 -13.22 -0.11 -1.33
N ARG A 6 -14.15 -0.17 -2.26
CA ARG A 6 -15.00 -1.36 -2.40
C ARG A 6 -14.22 -2.57 -2.91
N HIS A 7 -14.15 -3.57 -2.06
CA HIS A 7 -13.65 -4.89 -2.40
C HIS A 7 -14.78 -5.88 -2.15
N ASN A 8 -14.90 -6.87 -3.01
CA ASN A 8 -15.79 -7.98 -2.77
C ASN A 8 -15.00 -9.28 -2.87
N PHE A 9 -15.27 -10.19 -1.97
CA PHE A 9 -14.67 -11.50 -1.95
C PHE A 9 -15.76 -12.57 -1.90
N GLY A 10 -15.58 -13.63 -2.66
CA GLY A 10 -16.52 -14.73 -2.69
C GLY A 10 -15.94 -15.95 -3.36
N THR A 11 -16.77 -16.96 -3.56
CA THR A 11 -16.40 -18.16 -4.30
C THR A 11 -17.46 -18.47 -5.35
N ILE A 12 -17.03 -19.10 -6.45
CA ILE A 12 -17.88 -19.49 -7.57
C ILE A 12 -17.71 -20.98 -7.85
N GLY A 13 -18.86 -21.63 -8.16
CA GLY A 13 -18.91 -23.00 -8.63
C GLY A 13 -18.74 -24.06 -7.54
N PRO A 14 -18.86 -25.35 -7.91
CA PRO A 14 -18.77 -26.47 -6.97
C PRO A 14 -17.36 -26.61 -6.37
N ASP A 15 -16.34 -26.17 -7.08
CA ASP A 15 -14.94 -26.20 -6.62
C ASP A 15 -14.59 -25.03 -5.70
N LYS A 16 -15.55 -24.12 -5.43
CA LYS A 16 -15.37 -22.94 -4.59
C LYS A 16 -14.18 -22.08 -5.03
N THR A 17 -14.09 -21.79 -6.33
CA THR A 17 -13.03 -20.95 -6.90
C THR A 17 -13.10 -19.54 -6.29
N PRO A 18 -12.01 -19.05 -5.66
CA PRO A 18 -12.00 -17.72 -5.08
C PRO A 18 -12.17 -16.63 -6.15
N VAL A 19 -13.00 -15.66 -5.86
CA VAL A 19 -13.22 -14.49 -6.71
C VAL A 19 -13.08 -13.23 -5.87
N VAL A 20 -12.28 -12.29 -6.34
CA VAL A 20 -12.08 -11.01 -5.68
C VAL A 20 -12.31 -9.90 -6.70
N THR A 21 -13.12 -8.91 -6.33
CA THR A 21 -13.27 -7.71 -7.14
C THR A 21 -12.47 -6.57 -6.54
N LEU A 22 -11.88 -5.76 -7.39
CA LEU A 22 -11.05 -4.63 -7.02
C LEU A 22 -11.74 -3.31 -7.37
N PRO A 23 -11.34 -2.19 -6.72
CA PRO A 23 -11.82 -0.87 -7.11
C PRO A 23 -11.51 -0.55 -8.57
N GLY A 24 -12.35 0.28 -9.21
CA GLY A 24 -12.15 0.67 -10.61
C GLY A 24 -11.01 1.66 -10.84
N ASP A 25 -10.59 2.39 -9.83
CA ASP A 25 -9.44 3.30 -9.91
C ASP A 25 -8.14 2.48 -10.01
N PRO A 26 -7.27 2.75 -11.02
CA PRO A 26 -6.05 1.96 -11.22
C PRO A 26 -5.09 1.96 -10.03
N ILE A 27 -4.94 3.10 -9.35
CA ILE A 27 -4.05 3.21 -8.18
C ILE A 27 -4.61 2.41 -7.03
N ALA A 28 -5.92 2.56 -6.75
CA ALA A 28 -6.58 1.81 -5.68
C ALA A 28 -6.56 0.31 -5.97
N ALA A 29 -6.75 -0.10 -7.21
CA ALA A 29 -6.67 -1.50 -7.62
C ALA A 29 -5.27 -2.08 -7.39
N TYR A 30 -4.23 -1.33 -7.75
CA TYR A 30 -2.83 -1.75 -7.55
C TYR A 30 -2.50 -1.92 -6.07
N ILE A 31 -2.87 -0.95 -5.25
CA ILE A 31 -2.63 -1.02 -3.80
C ILE A 31 -3.40 -2.19 -3.19
N SER A 32 -4.66 -2.40 -3.60
CA SER A 32 -5.47 -3.52 -3.14
C SER A 32 -4.87 -4.86 -3.53
N PHE A 33 -4.34 -4.98 -4.73
CA PHE A 33 -3.63 -6.18 -5.17
C PHE A 33 -2.46 -6.49 -4.23
N GLU A 34 -1.60 -5.51 -3.97
CA GLU A 34 -0.41 -5.70 -3.14
C GLU A 34 -0.73 -6.05 -1.69
N LEU A 35 -1.79 -5.48 -1.14
CA LEU A 35 -2.14 -5.66 0.28
C LEU A 35 -3.04 -6.87 0.55
N LEU A 36 -3.89 -7.26 -0.41
CA LEU A 36 -4.90 -8.30 -0.22
C LEU A 36 -4.70 -9.50 -1.13
N ILE A 37 -4.55 -9.29 -2.43
CA ILE A 37 -4.51 -10.38 -3.40
C ILE A 37 -3.18 -11.12 -3.36
N ARG A 38 -2.07 -10.39 -3.34
CA ARG A 38 -0.74 -10.98 -3.27
C ARG A 38 -0.56 -11.88 -2.03
N PRO A 39 -0.92 -11.44 -0.81
CA PRO A 39 -0.87 -12.32 0.36
C PRO A 39 -1.76 -13.56 0.22
N MET A 40 -2.94 -13.42 -0.37
CA MET A 40 -3.84 -14.55 -0.62
C MET A 40 -3.19 -15.58 -1.55
N ILE A 41 -2.61 -15.15 -2.66
CA ILE A 41 -1.92 -16.03 -3.61
C ILE A 41 -0.75 -16.74 -2.94
N ARG A 42 0.04 -16.02 -2.16
CA ARG A 42 1.19 -16.59 -1.44
C ARG A 42 0.76 -17.61 -0.40
N THR A 43 -0.36 -17.37 0.26
CA THR A 43 -0.97 -18.34 1.19
C THR A 43 -1.40 -19.61 0.44
N MET A 44 -2.05 -19.46 -0.71
CA MET A 44 -2.47 -20.59 -1.54
C MET A 44 -1.28 -21.42 -2.04
N LEU A 45 -0.15 -20.77 -2.29
CA LEU A 45 1.10 -21.43 -2.71
C LEU A 45 1.88 -22.06 -1.55
N GLY A 46 1.42 -21.89 -0.31
CA GLY A 46 2.12 -22.42 0.87
C GLY A 46 3.41 -21.68 1.22
N THR A 47 3.57 -20.45 0.76
CA THR A 47 4.77 -19.65 1.05
C THR A 47 4.77 -19.18 2.51
N ALA A 48 5.90 -19.32 3.21
CA ALA A 48 6.00 -18.95 4.62
C ALA A 48 5.83 -17.45 4.85
N THR A 49 6.43 -16.61 3.99
CA THR A 49 6.33 -15.15 4.08
C THR A 49 5.25 -14.65 3.13
N ILE A 50 4.10 -14.24 3.66
CA ILE A 50 2.95 -13.83 2.84
C ILE A 50 2.87 -12.32 2.62
N HIS A 51 3.33 -11.52 3.58
CA HIS A 51 3.30 -10.06 3.50
C HIS A 51 4.64 -9.49 3.07
N ARG A 52 4.59 -8.33 2.42
CA ARG A 52 5.81 -7.57 2.15
C ARG A 52 6.37 -7.00 3.45
N PRO A 53 7.70 -6.87 3.55
CA PRO A 53 8.32 -6.31 4.75
C PRO A 53 7.96 -4.83 4.90
N SER A 54 7.94 -4.36 6.14
CA SER A 54 7.76 -2.96 6.46
C SER A 54 8.89 -2.46 7.34
N VAL A 55 9.22 -1.18 7.17
CA VAL A 55 10.26 -0.49 7.94
C VAL A 55 9.72 0.83 8.43
N LYS A 56 10.41 1.44 9.38
CA LYS A 56 10.16 2.81 9.81
C LYS A 56 11.07 3.75 9.04
N ALA A 57 10.51 4.83 8.55
CA ALA A 57 11.26 5.86 7.83
C ALA A 57 10.76 7.24 8.23
N LYS A 58 11.59 8.24 8.01
CA LYS A 58 11.29 9.63 8.30
C LYS A 58 10.58 10.26 7.11
N LEU A 59 9.42 10.87 7.37
CA LEU A 59 8.63 11.55 6.34
C LEU A 59 9.31 12.86 5.92
N GLU A 60 9.53 13.04 4.63
CA GLU A 60 10.18 14.26 4.11
C GLU A 60 9.20 15.42 3.88
N LYS A 61 7.94 15.12 3.52
CA LYS A 61 6.91 16.10 3.24
C LYS A 61 5.68 15.82 4.06
N ALA A 62 4.99 16.88 4.51
CA ALA A 62 3.74 16.74 5.23
C ALA A 62 2.69 15.98 4.39
N LEU A 63 1.87 15.20 5.08
CA LEU A 63 0.84 14.36 4.49
C LEU A 63 -0.47 14.59 5.23
N THR A 64 -1.57 14.66 4.47
CA THR A 64 -2.92 14.75 5.05
C THR A 64 -3.71 13.49 4.69
N SER A 65 -4.59 13.07 5.61
CA SER A 65 -5.47 11.93 5.45
C SER A 65 -6.88 12.31 5.87
N SER A 66 -7.86 11.62 5.33
CA SER A 66 -9.26 11.84 5.70
C SER A 66 -9.61 11.44 7.13
N GLY A 67 -8.74 10.71 7.81
CA GLY A 67 -9.03 10.14 9.13
C GLY A 67 -10.07 9.04 9.07
N GLY A 68 -10.31 8.35 10.18
CA GLY A 68 -11.33 7.31 10.26
C GLY A 68 -11.02 6.00 9.53
N TYR A 69 -10.03 5.99 8.65
CA TYR A 69 -9.63 4.83 7.87
C TYR A 69 -8.12 4.74 7.76
N ARG A 70 -7.60 3.51 7.75
CA ARG A 70 -6.21 3.29 7.40
C ARG A 70 -6.02 3.59 5.92
N SER A 71 -5.07 4.44 5.61
CA SER A 71 -4.77 4.85 4.23
C SER A 71 -3.37 4.43 3.82
N TYR A 72 -3.18 4.21 2.52
CA TYR A 72 -1.89 3.87 1.95
C TYR A 72 -1.57 4.86 0.83
N VAL A 73 -0.40 5.44 0.88
CA VAL A 73 0.04 6.47 -0.07
C VAL A 73 1.28 5.96 -0.80
N ARG A 74 1.25 6.06 -2.12
CA ARG A 74 2.43 5.75 -2.92
C ARG A 74 3.56 6.71 -2.58
N ALA A 75 4.76 6.18 -2.48
CA ALA A 75 5.91 6.97 -2.06
C ALA A 75 7.21 6.42 -2.62
N ILE A 76 8.27 7.21 -2.46
CA ILE A 76 9.63 6.83 -2.82
C ILE A 76 10.45 6.80 -1.54
N LEU A 77 10.99 5.62 -1.22
CA LEU A 77 11.92 5.42 -0.13
C LEU A 77 13.33 5.71 -0.62
N SER A 78 14.11 6.44 0.17
CA SER A 78 15.50 6.74 -0.15
C SER A 78 16.35 5.48 -0.26
N GLU A 79 17.51 5.58 -0.94
CA GLU A 79 18.41 4.42 -1.11
C GLU A 79 18.91 3.85 0.20
N ASP A 80 19.11 4.69 1.22
CA ASP A 80 19.53 4.26 2.55
C ASP A 80 18.38 3.71 3.41
N GLY A 81 17.13 3.81 2.93
CA GLY A 81 15.95 3.34 3.65
C GLY A 81 15.52 4.18 4.84
N LYS A 82 16.10 5.36 5.04
CA LYS A 82 15.87 6.18 6.23
C LYS A 82 14.81 7.25 6.06
N SER A 83 14.57 7.71 4.82
CA SER A 83 13.60 8.77 4.55
C SER A 83 12.66 8.36 3.43
N VAL A 84 11.44 8.89 3.45
CA VAL A 84 10.41 8.59 2.48
C VAL A 84 9.70 9.87 2.04
N SER A 85 9.47 9.99 0.74
CA SER A 85 8.79 11.13 0.12
C SER A 85 7.49 10.66 -0.53
N PRO A 86 6.33 11.17 -0.09
CA PRO A 86 5.06 10.80 -0.72
C PRO A 86 4.97 11.36 -2.13
N LEU A 87 4.38 10.57 -3.04
CA LEU A 87 4.01 11.03 -4.37
C LEU A 87 2.67 11.76 -4.26
N SER A 88 2.60 12.97 -4.83
CA SER A 88 1.36 13.72 -4.80
C SER A 88 0.35 13.15 -5.78
N SER A 89 -0.95 13.30 -5.46
CA SER A 89 -2.03 12.94 -6.39
C SER A 89 -2.07 13.85 -7.63
N GLN A 90 -1.31 14.94 -7.60
CA GLN A 90 -1.21 15.90 -8.70
C GLN A 90 -0.11 15.52 -9.70
N ASP A 91 0.75 14.57 -9.36
CA ASP A 91 1.72 14.02 -10.31
C ASP A 91 0.99 13.06 -11.26
N GLU A 92 0.13 13.63 -12.11
CA GLU A 92 -0.64 12.85 -13.09
C GLU A 92 0.24 12.04 -14.05
N GLN A 93 1.51 12.41 -14.13
CA GLN A 93 2.50 11.73 -14.96
C GLN A 93 3.28 10.64 -14.20
N ALA A 94 3.14 10.57 -12.88
CA ALA A 94 3.77 9.50 -12.12
C ALA A 94 3.08 8.18 -12.41
N THR A 95 3.78 7.28 -13.05
CA THR A 95 3.24 5.95 -13.36
C THR A 95 3.14 5.10 -12.09
N LEU A 96 2.38 4.00 -12.16
CA LEU A 96 2.29 3.06 -11.05
C LEU A 96 3.67 2.49 -10.65
N SER A 97 4.61 2.46 -11.60
CA SER A 97 5.96 1.94 -11.39
C SER A 97 6.91 2.92 -10.70
N ASP A 98 6.56 4.20 -10.58
CA ASP A 98 7.46 5.19 -9.98
C ASP A 98 7.55 5.04 -8.46
N ALA A 99 6.52 4.52 -7.81
CA ALA A 99 6.55 4.24 -6.39
C ALA A 99 7.30 2.94 -6.10
N ASN A 100 8.18 2.97 -5.09
CA ASN A 100 8.87 1.77 -4.61
C ASN A 100 8.39 1.31 -3.24
N CYS A 101 7.43 2.01 -2.66
CA CYS A 101 6.87 1.70 -1.35
C CYS A 101 5.49 2.34 -1.17
N PHE A 102 4.81 1.93 -0.11
CA PHE A 102 3.59 2.58 0.37
C PHE A 102 3.83 3.10 1.79
N ILE A 103 3.38 4.33 2.07
CA ILE A 103 3.29 4.85 3.44
C ILE A 103 1.95 4.39 4.01
N ALA A 104 1.99 3.68 5.14
CA ALA A 104 0.78 3.31 5.87
C ALA A 104 0.43 4.43 6.84
N VAL A 105 -0.72 5.07 6.63
CA VAL A 105 -1.24 6.11 7.52
C VAL A 105 -2.26 5.46 8.44
N PRO A 106 -2.03 5.43 9.77
CA PRO A 106 -2.95 4.78 10.70
C PRO A 106 -4.33 5.44 10.71
N GLU A 107 -5.33 4.65 11.08
CA GLU A 107 -6.65 5.15 11.40
C GLU A 107 -6.55 6.16 12.55
N GLY A 108 -7.23 7.29 12.41
CA GLY A 108 -7.21 8.35 13.42
C GLY A 108 -6.17 9.45 13.17
N GLU A 109 -5.20 9.21 12.32
CA GLU A 109 -4.24 10.24 11.92
C GLU A 109 -4.80 11.04 10.75
N THR A 110 -5.03 12.33 10.96
CA THR A 110 -5.53 13.25 9.92
C THR A 110 -4.43 14.03 9.23
N SER A 111 -3.29 14.21 9.91
CA SER A 111 -2.13 14.87 9.34
C SER A 111 -0.85 14.33 9.93
N LEU A 112 0.17 14.22 9.10
CA LEU A 112 1.52 13.85 9.49
C LEU A 112 2.45 14.98 9.05
N THR A 113 3.28 15.45 9.99
CA THR A 113 4.23 16.52 9.70
C THR A 113 5.52 15.95 9.10
N ALA A 114 6.22 16.80 8.35
CA ALA A 114 7.57 16.46 7.89
C ALA A 114 8.46 16.15 9.10
N GLY A 115 9.24 15.09 9.01
CA GLY A 115 10.09 14.62 10.10
C GLY A 115 9.44 13.54 10.99
N ALA A 116 8.16 13.27 10.85
CA ALA A 116 7.48 12.20 11.59
C ALA A 116 7.98 10.82 11.15
N GLN A 117 8.02 9.89 12.10
CA GLN A 117 8.30 8.48 11.80
C GLN A 117 7.03 7.81 11.27
N VAL A 118 7.14 7.17 10.11
CA VAL A 118 6.02 6.48 9.48
C VAL A 118 6.37 5.05 9.15
N THR A 119 5.34 4.21 9.07
CA THR A 119 5.50 2.82 8.63
C THR A 119 5.45 2.77 7.10
N VAL A 120 6.44 2.12 6.50
CA VAL A 120 6.59 2.02 5.05
C VAL A 120 6.58 0.56 4.65
N VAL A 121 5.70 0.19 3.72
CA VAL A 121 5.65 -1.16 3.12
C VAL A 121 6.53 -1.16 1.89
N ILE A 122 7.54 -2.03 1.86
CA ILE A 122 8.56 -2.06 0.81
C ILE A 122 8.06 -2.93 -0.36
N LEU A 123 8.13 -2.38 -1.58
CA LEU A 123 7.75 -3.06 -2.81
C LEU A 123 8.95 -3.61 -3.59
N GLU A 124 10.13 -3.05 -3.39
CA GLU A 124 11.35 -3.45 -4.11
C GLU A 124 12.25 -4.37 -3.30
N ARG A 125 12.83 -5.35 -4.00
CA ARG A 125 13.71 -6.35 -3.36
C ARG A 125 15.01 -5.76 -2.80
N ARG A 126 15.51 -4.67 -3.37
CA ARG A 126 16.79 -4.09 -2.93
C ARG A 126 16.82 -3.61 -1.48
N TYR A 127 15.65 -3.47 -0.87
CA TYR A 127 15.54 -3.05 0.52
C TYR A 127 15.29 -4.23 1.49
N LEU A 128 15.36 -5.44 0.98
CA LEU A 128 15.08 -6.65 1.77
C LEU A 128 16.32 -7.22 2.44
#